data_c4db393d63666aa558ad581c67af97c2
#
_entry.id   c4db393d63666aa558ad581c67af97c2
#
_cell.length_a   1.000
_cell.length_b   1.000
_cell.length_c   1.000
_cell.angle_alpha   90.00
_cell.angle_beta   90.00
_cell.angle_gamma   90.00
#
_symmetry.space_group_name_H-M   'P 1'
#
loop_
_entity.id
_entity.type
_entity.pdbx_description
1 polymer ?
#
loop_
_entity_poly.entity_id
_entity_poly.type
_entity_poly.pdbx_seq_one_letter_code
_entity_poly.pdbx_strand_id
1 'polypeptide(L)'
;LSCLLATFTRLGGVPEECITDNMSCLVTVSGRRRTRQERAWRFAREAGFELRLCAPRSPQTKGKDESANRFLNRLLAYGGEFTGWSGLAEAVARVEAQANSEPNRTTGLPPDALFMREKESLRPIGNLRLLESMVGDVSVQTVPPTMLVRAAGREWSVPRRCIGRRVSVVAMPGGQVVVRMAGEEVAVHDAASGPSSPINYDPDH
;
A
#
# COMPACT_ATOMS: atom_id res chain seq x y z
N LEU A 1 6.68 2.50 -1.60
CA LEU A 1 5.72 2.95 -2.62
C LEU A 1 4.38 2.23 -2.49
N SER A 2 4.37 0.93 -2.22
CA SER A 2 3.14 0.13 -2.02
C SER A 2 2.25 0.70 -0.91
N CYS A 3 2.83 1.07 0.24
CA CYS A 3 2.09 1.71 1.32
C CYS A 3 1.44 3.02 0.88
N LEU A 4 2.13 3.84 0.07
CA LEU A 4 1.54 5.06 -0.49
C LEU A 4 0.36 4.75 -1.41
N LEU A 5 0.52 3.78 -2.31
CA LEU A 5 -0.58 3.38 -3.19
C LEU A 5 -1.79 2.88 -2.41
N ALA A 6 -1.58 2.01 -1.41
CA ALA A 6 -2.64 1.51 -0.55
C ALA A 6 -3.33 2.65 0.23
N THR A 7 -2.55 3.63 0.73
CA THR A 7 -3.08 4.81 1.41
C THR A 7 -3.94 5.66 0.47
N PHE A 8 -3.46 5.96 -0.73
CA PHE A 8 -4.22 6.74 -1.71
C PHE A 8 -5.52 6.05 -2.14
N THR A 9 -5.46 4.73 -2.34
CA THR A 9 -6.64 3.92 -2.65
C THR A 9 -7.67 3.99 -1.50
N ARG A 10 -7.21 3.88 -0.25
CA ARG A 10 -8.07 3.98 0.94
C ARG A 10 -8.67 5.38 1.13
N LEU A 11 -7.89 6.44 0.88
CA LEU A 11 -8.36 7.83 0.95
C LEU A 11 -9.31 8.20 -0.21
N GLY A 12 -9.29 7.42 -1.29
CA GLY A 12 -10.07 7.67 -2.49
C GLY A 12 -9.49 8.75 -3.40
N GLY A 13 -8.21 9.07 -3.25
CA GLY A 13 -7.54 10.08 -4.06
C GLY A 13 -6.11 10.37 -3.61
N VAL A 14 -5.48 11.29 -4.30
CA VAL A 14 -4.07 11.66 -4.14
C VAL A 14 -3.96 13.10 -3.69
N PRO A 15 -3.19 13.42 -2.62
CA PRO A 15 -2.96 14.79 -2.21
C PRO A 15 -2.13 15.53 -3.27
N GLU A 16 -2.16 16.85 -3.26
CA GLU A 16 -1.32 17.66 -4.14
C GLU A 16 0.17 17.45 -3.88
N GLU A 17 0.55 17.28 -2.62
CA GLU A 17 1.92 17.17 -2.16
C GLU A 17 2.07 16.11 -1.07
N CYS A 18 3.14 15.31 -1.17
CA CYS A 18 3.59 14.41 -0.11
C CYS A 18 4.96 14.84 0.41
N ILE A 19 5.02 15.24 1.68
CA ILE A 19 6.28 15.59 2.33
C ILE A 19 6.83 14.34 3.02
N THR A 20 8.10 14.02 2.77
CA THR A 20 8.77 12.86 3.35
C THR A 20 10.18 13.20 3.81
N ASP A 21 10.73 12.38 4.68
CA ASP A 21 12.13 12.51 5.07
C ASP A 21 13.08 12.02 3.95
N ASN A 22 14.39 12.21 4.18
CA ASN A 22 15.43 11.86 3.22
C ASN A 22 15.77 10.35 3.30
N MET A 23 14.76 9.48 3.21
CA MET A 23 14.98 8.02 3.20
C MET A 23 15.85 7.59 2.02
N SER A 24 16.70 6.58 2.23
CA SER A 24 17.60 6.06 1.20
C SER A 24 16.86 5.48 -0.02
N CYS A 25 15.64 5.03 0.14
CA CYS A 25 14.78 4.59 -0.96
C CYS A 25 14.24 5.73 -1.83
N LEU A 26 14.37 6.98 -1.40
CA LEU A 26 13.96 8.17 -2.13
C LEU A 26 15.15 8.97 -2.63
N VAL A 27 16.24 9.04 -1.84
CA VAL A 27 17.43 9.84 -2.15
C VAL A 27 18.69 9.10 -1.70
N THR A 28 19.64 8.98 -2.60
CA THR A 28 21.00 8.56 -2.25
C THR A 28 21.83 9.81 -1.95
N VAL A 29 22.44 9.84 -0.76
CA VAL A 29 23.34 10.92 -0.34
C VAL A 29 24.78 10.41 -0.43
N SER A 30 25.59 11.05 -1.28
CA SER A 30 27.01 10.76 -1.39
C SER A 30 27.79 12.08 -1.20
N GLY A 31 28.34 12.26 0.00
CA GLY A 31 28.96 13.52 0.41
C GLY A 31 27.96 14.69 0.36
N ARG A 32 28.25 15.70 -0.48
CA ARG A 32 27.35 16.85 -0.71
C ARG A 32 26.32 16.61 -1.81
N ARG A 33 26.47 15.54 -2.59
CA ARG A 33 25.60 15.21 -3.71
C ARG A 33 24.39 14.44 -3.26
N ARG A 34 23.20 14.85 -3.71
CA ARG A 34 21.94 14.14 -3.52
C ARG A 34 21.44 13.68 -4.88
N THR A 35 21.23 12.38 -5.03
CA THR A 35 20.69 11.80 -6.25
C THR A 35 19.32 11.22 -5.92
N ARG A 36 18.31 11.69 -6.65
CA ARG A 36 16.93 11.20 -6.51
C ARG A 36 16.83 9.78 -7.05
N GLN A 37 16.09 8.93 -6.35
CA GLN A 37 15.76 7.59 -6.84
C GLN A 37 14.65 7.70 -7.89
N GLU A 38 14.98 7.45 -9.13
CA GLU A 38 14.09 7.66 -10.28
C GLU A 38 12.74 6.96 -10.12
N ARG A 39 12.73 5.73 -9.59
CA ARG A 39 11.52 4.94 -9.35
C ARG A 39 10.50 5.69 -8.48
N ALA A 40 10.94 6.35 -7.41
CA ALA A 40 10.06 7.09 -6.50
C ALA A 40 9.49 8.35 -7.15
N TRP A 41 10.32 9.11 -7.89
CA TRP A 41 9.88 10.30 -8.59
C TRP A 41 8.96 9.99 -9.77
N ARG A 42 9.25 8.92 -10.50
CA ARG A 42 8.38 8.43 -11.56
C ARG A 42 7.02 8.02 -10.98
N PHE A 43 7.00 7.28 -9.87
CA PHE A 43 5.76 6.91 -9.18
C PHE A 43 4.96 8.15 -8.78
N ALA A 44 5.58 9.17 -8.17
CA ALA A 44 4.91 10.40 -7.76
C ALA A 44 4.27 11.13 -8.94
N ARG A 45 5.00 11.24 -10.05
CA ARG A 45 4.51 11.86 -11.28
C ARG A 45 3.32 11.09 -11.88
N GLU A 46 3.40 9.78 -11.97
CA GLU A 46 2.34 8.93 -12.52
C GLU A 46 1.11 8.89 -11.60
N ALA A 47 1.31 9.00 -10.28
CA ALA A 47 0.23 9.09 -9.31
C ALA A 47 -0.41 10.48 -9.24
N GLY A 48 0.29 11.53 -9.68
CA GLY A 48 -0.22 12.89 -9.76
C GLY A 48 0.04 13.77 -8.54
N PHE A 49 1.08 13.48 -7.73
CA PHE A 49 1.46 14.31 -6.58
C PHE A 49 2.91 14.82 -6.67
N GLU A 50 3.17 15.91 -5.98
CA GLU A 50 4.53 16.40 -5.80
C GLU A 50 5.20 15.72 -4.60
N LEU A 51 6.37 15.10 -4.84
CA LEU A 51 7.18 14.51 -3.79
C LEU A 51 8.18 15.52 -3.27
N ARG A 52 7.96 16.02 -2.05
CA ARG A 52 8.85 16.96 -1.37
C ARG A 52 9.64 16.30 -0.27
N LEU A 53 10.92 16.56 -0.25
CA LEU A 53 11.81 16.11 0.81
C LEU A 53 11.92 17.17 1.89
N CYS A 54 11.86 16.76 3.15
CA CYS A 54 12.13 17.64 4.28
C CYS A 54 13.52 18.27 4.16
N ALA A 55 13.63 19.51 4.59
CA ALA A 55 14.94 20.14 4.77
C ALA A 55 15.76 19.34 5.80
N PRO A 56 17.07 19.14 5.57
CA PRO A 56 17.93 18.46 6.55
C PRO A 56 17.88 19.18 7.88
N ARG A 57 17.81 18.37 8.96
CA ARG A 57 17.80 18.88 10.34
C ARG A 57 16.62 19.82 10.66
N SER A 58 15.47 19.65 10.04
CA SER A 58 14.25 20.39 10.34
C SER A 58 13.30 19.53 11.20
N PRO A 59 13.42 19.55 12.53
CA PRO A 59 12.60 18.72 13.41
C PRO A 59 11.13 19.10 13.41
N GLN A 60 10.81 20.33 13.06
CA GLN A 60 9.45 20.85 13.08
C GLN A 60 8.51 20.15 12.05
N THR A 61 9.05 19.64 10.96
CA THR A 61 8.29 18.93 9.93
C THR A 61 7.82 17.54 10.40
N LYS A 62 8.48 16.96 11.41
CA LYS A 62 8.21 15.61 11.95
C LYS A 62 7.31 15.58 13.18
N GLY A 63 6.96 16.71 13.76
CA GLY A 63 6.19 16.75 15.01
C GLY A 63 4.84 16.05 14.94
N LYS A 64 4.19 16.03 13.78
CA LYS A 64 2.94 15.28 13.57
C LYS A 64 3.18 13.78 13.50
N ASP A 65 4.25 13.33 12.85
CA ASP A 65 4.62 11.91 12.75
C ASP A 65 5.01 11.35 14.11
N GLU A 66 5.75 12.13 14.92
CA GLU A 66 6.09 11.74 16.30
C GLU A 66 4.86 11.62 17.19
N SER A 67 3.87 12.48 16.99
CA SER A 67 2.58 12.42 17.70
C SER A 67 1.78 11.20 17.29
N ALA A 68 1.74 10.87 15.99
CA ALA A 68 1.10 9.66 15.47
C ALA A 68 1.79 8.40 16.01
N ASN A 69 3.12 8.35 15.99
CA ASN A 69 3.87 7.23 16.56
C ASN A 69 3.62 7.05 18.08
N ARG A 70 3.52 8.15 18.83
CA ARG A 70 3.12 8.09 20.25
C ARG A 70 1.71 7.54 20.43
N PHE A 71 0.81 7.86 19.53
CA PHE A 71 -0.54 7.32 19.58
C PHE A 71 -0.55 5.81 19.31
N LEU A 72 0.28 5.33 18.37
CA LEU A 72 0.44 3.90 18.10
C LEU A 72 0.98 3.11 19.29
N ASN A 73 1.72 3.76 20.22
CA ASN A 73 2.14 3.13 21.46
C ASN A 73 0.97 2.69 22.37
N ARG A 74 -0.25 3.20 22.12
CA ARG A 74 -1.47 2.69 22.77
C ARG A 74 -1.74 1.22 22.43
N LEU A 75 -1.23 0.72 21.28
CA LEU A 75 -1.28 -0.71 20.96
C LEU A 75 -0.60 -1.59 22.01
N LEU A 76 0.40 -1.05 22.72
CA LEU A 76 1.06 -1.78 23.81
C LEU A 76 0.08 -2.11 24.96
N ALA A 77 -0.93 -1.28 25.18
CA ALA A 77 -1.99 -1.54 26.17
C ALA A 77 -2.87 -2.75 25.80
N TYR A 78 -2.95 -3.09 24.53
CA TYR A 78 -3.67 -4.25 24.01
C TYR A 78 -2.77 -5.50 23.92
N GLY A 79 -1.53 -5.44 24.42
CA GLY A 79 -0.61 -6.57 24.43
C GLY A 79 -1.19 -7.74 25.23
N GLY A 80 -1.59 -8.82 24.55
CA GLY A 80 -2.26 -9.97 25.13
C GLY A 80 -3.76 -10.05 24.87
N GLU A 81 -4.38 -9.01 24.33
CA GLU A 81 -5.82 -9.00 23.97
C GLU A 81 -6.09 -9.50 22.55
N PHE A 82 -5.06 -9.79 21.78
CA PHE A 82 -5.21 -10.30 20.42
C PHE A 82 -4.36 -11.54 20.16
N THR A 83 -4.85 -12.43 19.31
CA THR A 83 -4.16 -13.65 18.91
C THR A 83 -3.90 -13.61 17.40
N GLY A 84 -2.64 -13.79 17.01
CA GLY A 84 -2.24 -13.82 15.61
C GLY A 84 -2.35 -12.49 14.87
N TRP A 85 -2.14 -12.53 13.57
CA TRP A 85 -2.11 -11.32 12.72
C TRP A 85 -3.49 -10.68 12.53
N SER A 86 -4.58 -11.48 12.48
CA SER A 86 -5.94 -10.95 12.34
C SER A 86 -6.35 -10.12 13.56
N GLY A 87 -6.10 -10.65 14.76
CA GLY A 87 -6.38 -9.92 16.01
C GLY A 87 -5.55 -8.65 16.15
N LEU A 88 -4.28 -8.68 15.72
CA LEU A 88 -3.45 -7.47 15.65
C LEU A 88 -4.05 -6.44 14.67
N ALA A 89 -4.48 -6.86 13.49
CA ALA A 89 -5.09 -5.96 12.50
C ALA A 89 -6.36 -5.29 13.05
N GLU A 90 -7.20 -6.04 13.77
CA GLU A 90 -8.39 -5.50 14.44
C GLU A 90 -8.04 -4.50 15.55
N ALA A 91 -7.00 -4.80 16.35
CA ALA A 91 -6.52 -3.89 17.38
C ALA A 91 -6.00 -2.58 16.78
N VAL A 92 -5.24 -2.66 15.69
CA VAL A 92 -4.77 -1.49 14.93
C VAL A 92 -5.96 -0.68 14.41
N ALA A 93 -6.96 -1.33 13.82
CA ALA A 93 -8.13 -0.65 13.28
C ALA A 93 -8.94 0.08 14.37
N ARG A 94 -9.08 -0.53 15.57
CA ARG A 94 -9.72 0.13 16.72
C ARG A 94 -8.97 1.38 17.18
N VAL A 95 -7.65 1.27 17.33
CA VAL A 95 -6.80 2.40 17.74
C VAL A 95 -6.84 3.52 16.70
N GLU A 96 -6.83 3.17 15.42
CA GLU A 96 -6.94 4.13 14.32
C GLU A 96 -8.30 4.85 14.34
N ALA A 97 -9.40 4.10 14.46
CA ALA A 97 -10.73 4.68 14.54
C ALA A 97 -10.88 5.63 15.73
N GLN A 98 -10.34 5.25 16.89
CA GLN A 98 -10.30 6.10 18.06
C GLN A 98 -9.50 7.39 17.80
N ALA A 99 -8.30 7.27 17.21
CA ALA A 99 -7.46 8.43 16.89
C ALA A 99 -8.15 9.43 15.97
N ASN A 100 -8.90 8.93 15.00
CA ASN A 100 -9.56 9.74 13.99
C ASN A 100 -10.88 10.36 14.49
N SER A 101 -11.51 9.77 15.51
CA SER A 101 -12.75 10.28 16.11
C SER A 101 -12.52 11.25 17.30
N GLU A 102 -11.36 11.20 17.96
CA GLU A 102 -11.05 12.08 19.09
C GLU A 102 -10.65 13.49 18.62
N PRO A 103 -11.18 14.57 19.23
CA PRO A 103 -10.75 15.94 18.92
C PRO A 103 -9.26 16.15 19.14
N ASN A 104 -8.56 16.65 18.14
CA ASN A 104 -7.17 17.02 18.27
C ASN A 104 -7.01 18.32 19.03
N ARG A 105 -6.08 18.38 20.00
CA ARG A 105 -5.84 19.56 20.84
C ARG A 105 -5.49 20.83 20.04
N THR A 106 -4.85 20.69 18.91
CA THR A 106 -4.39 21.82 18.07
C THR A 106 -5.52 22.39 17.22
N THR A 107 -6.37 21.52 16.68
CA THR A 107 -7.43 21.92 15.74
C THR A 107 -8.81 22.04 16.40
N GLY A 108 -8.99 21.44 17.58
CA GLY A 108 -10.27 21.34 18.27
C GLY A 108 -11.28 20.41 17.58
N LEU A 109 -10.92 19.80 16.46
CA LEU A 109 -11.79 18.93 15.66
C LEU A 109 -11.19 17.55 15.51
N PRO A 110 -12.03 16.51 15.37
CA PRO A 110 -11.56 15.17 14.99
C PRO A 110 -10.91 15.17 13.60
N PRO A 111 -9.85 14.36 13.38
CA PRO A 111 -9.26 14.19 12.05
C PRO A 111 -10.28 13.80 10.98
N ASP A 112 -11.23 12.92 11.27
CA ASP A 112 -12.28 12.51 10.33
C ASP A 112 -13.12 13.69 9.83
N ALA A 113 -13.49 14.62 10.73
CA ALA A 113 -14.24 15.81 10.36
C ALA A 113 -13.45 16.76 9.47
N LEU A 114 -12.13 16.85 9.69
CA LEU A 114 -11.23 17.62 8.83
C LEU A 114 -11.03 16.93 7.48
N PHE A 115 -10.88 15.62 7.48
CA PHE A 115 -10.71 14.85 6.26
C PHE A 115 -11.90 14.92 5.32
N MET A 116 -13.14 14.95 5.86
CA MET A 116 -14.35 15.13 5.03
C MET A 116 -14.31 16.41 4.18
N ARG A 117 -13.67 17.47 4.68
CA ARG A 117 -13.47 18.71 3.92
C ARG A 117 -12.32 18.61 2.93
N GLU A 118 -11.22 17.98 3.34
CA GLU A 118 -10.03 17.81 2.51
C GLU A 118 -10.27 16.85 1.35
N LYS A 119 -11.13 15.84 1.54
CA LYS A 119 -11.43 14.80 0.56
C LYS A 119 -11.88 15.37 -0.80
N GLU A 120 -12.59 16.49 -0.80
CA GLU A 120 -13.03 17.17 -2.02
C GLU A 120 -11.87 17.77 -2.82
N SER A 121 -10.73 18.01 -2.18
CA SER A 121 -9.52 18.56 -2.78
C SER A 121 -8.55 17.49 -3.28
N LEU A 122 -8.82 16.21 -2.98
CA LEU A 122 -7.99 15.12 -3.47
C LEU A 122 -8.13 14.96 -4.99
N ARG A 123 -7.00 14.75 -5.64
CA ARG A 123 -6.96 14.47 -7.08
C ARG A 123 -7.32 13.01 -7.35
N PRO A 124 -7.93 12.68 -8.50
CA PRO A 124 -8.11 11.29 -8.89
C PRO A 124 -6.78 10.55 -8.93
N ILE A 125 -6.78 9.28 -8.49
CA ILE A 125 -5.61 8.42 -8.64
C ILE A 125 -5.35 8.27 -10.15
N GLY A 126 -4.10 8.44 -10.57
CA GLY A 126 -3.70 8.24 -11.96
C GLY A 126 -3.93 6.82 -12.47
N ASN A 127 -3.18 6.39 -13.46
CA ASN A 127 -3.32 5.03 -14.00
C ASN A 127 -2.96 3.97 -12.93
N LEU A 128 -3.98 3.45 -12.24
CA LEU A 128 -3.81 2.49 -11.14
C LEU A 128 -3.01 1.25 -11.58
N ARG A 129 -3.27 0.72 -12.79
CA ARG A 129 -2.54 -0.45 -13.32
C ARG A 129 -1.06 -0.18 -13.50
N LEU A 130 -0.71 1.00 -13.97
CA LEU A 130 0.69 1.41 -14.10
C LEU A 130 1.33 1.54 -12.71
N LEU A 131 0.65 2.16 -11.76
CA LEU A 131 1.15 2.32 -10.39
C LEU A 131 1.34 0.97 -9.70
N GLU A 132 0.39 0.04 -9.84
CA GLU A 132 0.53 -1.34 -9.34
C GLU A 132 1.75 -2.04 -9.94
N SER A 133 1.98 -1.91 -11.25
CA SER A 133 3.17 -2.48 -11.90
C SER A 133 4.49 -1.87 -11.42
N MET A 134 4.46 -0.66 -10.88
CA MET A 134 5.64 0.00 -10.32
C MET A 134 5.94 -0.41 -8.88
N VAL A 135 4.95 -0.91 -8.14
CA VAL A 135 5.10 -1.27 -6.72
C VAL A 135 5.15 -2.78 -6.47
N GLY A 136 4.58 -3.59 -7.35
CA GLY A 136 4.55 -5.04 -7.25
C GLY A 136 5.64 -5.73 -8.07
N ASP A 137 5.84 -7.02 -7.81
CA ASP A 137 6.60 -7.90 -8.69
C ASP A 137 5.68 -8.40 -9.80
N VAL A 138 5.99 -7.98 -11.02
CA VAL A 138 5.19 -8.33 -12.20
C VAL A 138 5.89 -9.44 -12.99
N SER A 139 5.17 -10.52 -13.24
CA SER A 139 5.60 -11.57 -14.17
C SER A 139 4.53 -11.82 -15.23
N VAL A 140 4.98 -12.23 -16.42
CA VAL A 140 4.08 -12.67 -17.50
C VAL A 140 4.28 -14.17 -17.67
N GLN A 141 3.19 -14.92 -17.52
CA GLN A 141 3.20 -16.38 -17.55
C GLN A 141 2.17 -16.90 -18.54
N THR A 142 2.45 -18.07 -19.13
CA THR A 142 1.43 -18.84 -19.85
C THR A 142 0.80 -19.82 -18.88
N VAL A 143 -0.52 -19.78 -18.74
CA VAL A 143 -1.23 -20.64 -17.80
C VAL A 143 -1.16 -22.11 -18.25
N PRO A 144 -0.60 -23.01 -17.43
CA PRO A 144 -0.52 -24.43 -17.74
C PRO A 144 -1.89 -25.10 -17.58
N PRO A 145 -2.03 -26.37 -18.04
CA PRO A 145 -3.26 -27.16 -17.82
C PRO A 145 -3.65 -27.37 -16.36
N THR A 146 -2.69 -27.21 -15.44
CA THR A 146 -2.92 -27.25 -13.99
C THR A 146 -3.66 -26.02 -13.45
N MET A 147 -3.87 -24.99 -14.29
CA MET A 147 -4.51 -23.73 -13.91
C MET A 147 -3.78 -22.97 -12.79
N LEU A 148 -2.48 -23.19 -12.63
CA LEU A 148 -1.69 -22.57 -11.57
C LEU A 148 -0.66 -21.57 -12.14
N VAL A 149 -0.60 -20.40 -11.54
CA VAL A 149 0.44 -19.38 -11.81
C VAL A 149 1.30 -19.19 -10.58
N ARG A 150 2.56 -18.78 -10.78
CA ARG A 150 3.53 -18.60 -9.68
C ARG A 150 3.68 -17.13 -9.31
N ALA A 151 3.53 -16.83 -8.03
CA ALA A 151 3.81 -15.51 -7.48
C ALA A 151 4.11 -15.60 -5.98
N ALA A 152 4.97 -14.72 -5.47
CA ALA A 152 5.35 -14.65 -4.05
C ALA A 152 5.78 -15.99 -3.45
N GLY A 153 6.50 -16.82 -4.22
CA GLY A 153 6.99 -18.13 -3.78
C GLY A 153 5.93 -19.23 -3.67
N ARG A 154 4.71 -19.00 -4.17
CA ARG A 154 3.56 -19.92 -4.12
C ARG A 154 2.91 -20.09 -5.49
N GLU A 155 2.02 -21.05 -5.60
CA GLU A 155 1.18 -21.30 -6.77
C GLU A 155 -0.28 -20.90 -6.46
N TRP A 156 -0.93 -20.27 -7.44
CA TRP A 156 -2.26 -19.67 -7.31
C TRP A 156 -3.14 -20.12 -8.46
N SER A 157 -4.35 -20.58 -8.16
CA SER A 157 -5.27 -21.00 -9.20
C SER A 157 -5.81 -19.81 -10.00
N VAL A 158 -6.15 -20.08 -11.24
CA VAL A 158 -6.81 -19.10 -12.13
C VAL A 158 -7.95 -19.79 -12.87
N PRO A 159 -8.98 -19.05 -13.32
CA PRO A 159 -10.10 -19.64 -14.04
C PRO A 159 -9.67 -20.46 -15.25
N ARG A 160 -10.40 -21.56 -15.49
CA ARG A 160 -10.13 -22.52 -16.58
C ARG A 160 -9.98 -21.86 -17.95
N ARG A 161 -10.72 -20.77 -18.21
CA ARG A 161 -10.63 -19.99 -19.46
C ARG A 161 -9.25 -19.39 -19.73
N CYS A 162 -8.38 -19.33 -18.74
CA CYS A 162 -7.02 -18.79 -18.85
C CYS A 162 -6.01 -19.82 -19.35
N ILE A 163 -6.34 -21.12 -19.41
CA ILE A 163 -5.42 -22.18 -19.84
C ILE A 163 -4.86 -21.88 -21.23
N GLY A 164 -3.54 -22.00 -21.39
CA GLY A 164 -2.84 -21.71 -22.63
C GLY A 164 -2.74 -20.22 -22.99
N ARG A 165 -3.31 -19.32 -22.19
CA ARG A 165 -3.24 -17.89 -22.39
C ARG A 165 -2.10 -17.26 -21.60
N ARG A 166 -1.62 -16.13 -22.12
CA ARG A 166 -0.65 -15.30 -21.37
C ARG A 166 -1.39 -14.40 -20.38
N VAL A 167 -0.97 -14.44 -19.13
CA VAL A 167 -1.51 -13.62 -18.05
C VAL A 167 -0.38 -12.79 -17.43
N SER A 168 -0.71 -11.60 -16.96
CA SER A 168 0.15 -10.78 -16.11
C SER A 168 -0.20 -11.10 -14.66
N VAL A 169 0.79 -11.49 -13.88
CA VAL A 169 0.67 -11.79 -12.45
C VAL A 169 1.43 -10.72 -11.67
N VAL A 170 0.76 -10.03 -10.79
CA VAL A 170 1.30 -8.95 -9.96
C VAL A 170 1.22 -9.38 -8.50
N ALA A 171 2.38 -9.60 -7.88
CA ALA A 171 2.48 -9.84 -6.44
C ALA A 171 2.72 -8.51 -5.73
N MET A 172 1.74 -8.08 -4.95
CA MET A 172 1.82 -6.84 -4.17
C MET A 172 2.55 -7.07 -2.84
N PRO A 173 3.34 -6.11 -2.36
CA PRO A 173 4.04 -6.23 -1.07
C PRO A 173 3.12 -6.47 0.14
N GLY A 174 1.83 -6.13 0.02
CA GLY A 174 0.80 -6.41 1.04
C GLY A 174 0.27 -7.85 1.04
N GLY A 175 0.81 -8.73 0.18
CA GLY A 175 0.40 -10.13 0.08
C GLY A 175 -0.70 -10.39 -0.96
N GLN A 176 -1.26 -9.38 -1.59
CA GLN A 176 -2.25 -9.57 -2.64
C GLN A 176 -1.57 -10.02 -3.94
N VAL A 177 -2.15 -11.01 -4.61
CA VAL A 177 -1.74 -11.49 -5.93
C VAL A 177 -2.88 -11.25 -6.91
N VAL A 178 -2.64 -10.39 -7.90
CA VAL A 178 -3.62 -10.02 -8.92
C VAL A 178 -3.21 -10.63 -10.25
N VAL A 179 -4.11 -11.38 -10.89
CA VAL A 179 -3.89 -11.99 -12.20
C VAL A 179 -4.76 -11.30 -13.24
N ARG A 180 -4.15 -10.86 -14.34
CA ARG A 180 -4.84 -10.18 -15.45
C ARG A 180 -4.59 -10.87 -16.78
N MET A 181 -5.64 -11.02 -17.55
CA MET A 181 -5.61 -11.53 -18.93
C MET A 181 -6.16 -10.46 -19.87
N ALA A 182 -5.39 -10.11 -20.90
CA ALA A 182 -5.76 -9.03 -21.85
C ALA A 182 -6.14 -7.70 -21.17
N GLY A 183 -5.55 -7.43 -19.99
CA GLY A 183 -5.82 -6.22 -19.22
C GLY A 183 -7.01 -6.31 -18.26
N GLU A 184 -7.84 -7.35 -18.32
CA GLU A 184 -8.93 -7.60 -17.38
C GLU A 184 -8.44 -8.43 -16.19
N GLU A 185 -8.95 -8.13 -15.01
CA GLU A 185 -8.68 -8.88 -13.79
C GLU A 185 -9.49 -10.20 -13.84
N VAL A 186 -8.77 -11.31 -13.74
CA VAL A 186 -9.37 -12.65 -13.83
C VAL A 186 -9.31 -13.42 -12.53
N ALA A 187 -8.39 -13.08 -11.63
CA ALA A 187 -8.29 -13.64 -10.29
C ALA A 187 -7.57 -12.66 -9.34
N VAL A 188 -8.00 -12.66 -8.08
CA VAL A 188 -7.36 -11.95 -6.98
C VAL A 188 -7.24 -12.89 -5.79
N HIS A 189 -6.04 -13.04 -5.26
CA HIS A 189 -5.77 -13.87 -4.09
C HIS A 189 -5.14 -13.01 -2.99
N ASP A 190 -5.39 -13.40 -1.75
CA ASP A 190 -4.76 -12.79 -0.58
C ASP A 190 -3.81 -13.80 0.08
N ALA A 191 -2.52 -13.56 -0.07
CA ALA A 191 -1.48 -14.40 0.53
C ALA A 191 -1.33 -14.17 2.05
N ALA A 192 -1.89 -13.09 2.59
CA ALA A 192 -1.78 -12.75 3.99
C ALA A 192 -2.84 -13.49 4.83
N SER A 193 -4.04 -13.69 4.29
CA SER A 193 -5.17 -14.32 4.99
C SER A 193 -5.35 -15.80 4.68
N GLY A 194 -4.68 -16.33 3.65
CA GLY A 194 -4.79 -17.74 3.26
C GLY A 194 -3.87 -18.67 4.06
N PRO A 195 -4.17 -19.99 4.05
CA PRO A 195 -3.29 -20.99 4.64
C PRO A 195 -1.89 -20.91 4.01
N SER A 196 -0.85 -21.24 4.79
CA SER A 196 0.55 -21.23 4.31
C SER A 196 0.87 -22.38 3.32
N SER A 197 -0.13 -22.82 2.58
CA SER A 197 0.00 -23.86 1.56
C SER A 197 0.87 -23.38 0.39
N PRO A 198 1.74 -24.21 -0.16
CA PRO A 198 2.47 -23.89 -1.39
C PRO A 198 1.54 -23.75 -2.60
N ILE A 199 0.36 -24.37 -2.57
CA ILE A 199 -0.66 -24.30 -3.62
C ILE A 199 -1.94 -23.73 -3.00
N ASN A 200 -2.45 -22.64 -3.57
CA ASN A 200 -3.65 -21.97 -3.12
C ASN A 200 -4.71 -22.09 -4.22
N TYR A 201 -5.70 -22.89 -3.96
CA TYR A 201 -6.77 -23.20 -4.89
C TYR A 201 -8.04 -22.48 -4.50
N ASP A 202 -8.61 -21.73 -5.44
CA ASP A 202 -9.93 -21.13 -5.29
C ASP A 202 -10.96 -22.09 -5.91
N PRO A 203 -11.99 -22.53 -5.16
CA PRO A 203 -13.00 -23.47 -5.65
C PRO A 203 -13.81 -22.94 -6.82
N ASP A 204 -13.88 -21.61 -7.00
CA ASP A 204 -14.66 -20.97 -8.06
C ASP A 204 -13.91 -20.91 -9.41
N HIS A 205 -12.69 -21.43 -9.48
CA HIS A 205 -11.85 -21.42 -10.69
C HIS A 205 -12.03 -22.62 -11.59
#